data_dc59c4f149a5f5189f93eb4ee50d584f
#
_entry.id   dc59c4f149a5f5189f93eb4ee50d584f
#
_cell.length_a   1.000
_cell.length_b   1.000
_cell.length_c   1.000
_cell.angle_alpha   90.00
_cell.angle_beta   90.00
_cell.angle_gamma   90.00
#
_symmetry.space_group_name_H-M   'P 1'
#
loop_
_entity.id
_entity.type
_entity.pdbx_description
1 polymer ?
#
loop_
_entity_poly.entity_id
_entity_poly.type
_entity_poly.pdbx_seq_one_letter_code
_entity_poly.pdbx_strand_id
1 'polypeptide(L)'
;MTFNHVIRDNALIIRLAGDLIGEDNGSGILEVAANAIQQGIRLAIIDISGLRYINSSGIGVLITILTKFRNKGGEVYLLKPSESVQKLLVITKLNSIFQIVQSEDEVLKDVNK
;
A
#
# COMPACT_ATOMS: atom_id res chain seq x y z
N MET A 1 12.59 -4.58 -8.54
CA MET A 1 11.82 -4.48 -7.27
C MET A 1 11.52 -5.86 -6.76
N THR A 2 11.49 -6.01 -5.46
CA THR A 2 11.00 -7.23 -4.83
C THR A 2 9.78 -6.88 -3.98
N PHE A 3 8.85 -7.83 -3.87
CA PHE A 3 7.75 -7.66 -2.94
C PHE A 3 7.34 -9.01 -2.35
N ASN A 4 6.80 -8.95 -1.14
CA ASN A 4 6.18 -10.09 -0.50
C ASN A 4 4.92 -9.61 0.21
N HIS A 5 4.08 -10.55 0.61
CA HIS A 5 2.85 -10.22 1.30
C HIS A 5 2.51 -11.29 2.31
N VAL A 6 1.70 -10.88 3.29
CA VAL A 6 1.18 -11.78 4.32
C VAL A 6 -0.18 -11.24 4.76
N ILE A 7 -1.05 -12.13 5.21
CA ILE A 7 -2.31 -11.73 5.84
C ILE A 7 -2.18 -12.01 7.33
N ARG A 8 -2.36 -10.97 8.14
CA ARG A 8 -2.23 -11.05 9.58
C ARG A 8 -3.29 -10.17 10.23
N ASP A 9 -4.00 -10.70 11.22
CA ASP A 9 -5.05 -9.96 11.94
C ASP A 9 -6.10 -9.37 10.99
N ASN A 10 -6.45 -10.14 9.94
CA ASN A 10 -7.43 -9.74 8.91
C ASN A 10 -6.97 -8.54 8.10
N ALA A 11 -5.67 -8.28 8.03
CA ALA A 11 -5.10 -7.23 7.21
C ALA A 11 -4.12 -7.83 6.20
N LEU A 12 -4.15 -7.31 4.99
CA LEU A 12 -3.15 -7.63 3.97
C LEU A 12 -1.96 -6.70 4.19
N ILE A 13 -0.78 -7.29 4.37
CA ILE A 13 0.46 -6.52 4.52
C ILE A 13 1.32 -6.82 3.30
N ILE A 14 1.61 -5.79 2.51
CA ILE A 14 2.47 -5.90 1.33
C ILE A 14 3.75 -5.12 1.61
N ARG A 15 4.90 -5.77 1.46
CA ARG A 15 6.20 -5.12 1.64
C ARG A 15 6.87 -4.98 0.28
N LEU A 16 7.24 -3.74 -0.06
CA LEU A 16 7.87 -3.40 -1.33
C LEU A 16 9.28 -2.89 -1.07
N ALA A 17 10.21 -3.24 -1.97
CA ALA A 17 11.60 -2.76 -1.88
C ALA A 17 12.14 -2.50 -3.27
N GLY A 18 12.97 -1.45 -3.40
CA GLY A 18 13.56 -1.05 -4.67
C GLY A 18 12.77 0.04 -5.35
N ASP A 19 12.56 -0.09 -6.65
CA ASP A 19 11.86 0.92 -7.46
C ASP A 19 10.51 0.35 -7.94
N LEU A 20 9.44 1.04 -7.62
CA LEU A 20 8.10 0.64 -8.08
C LEU A 20 7.85 1.25 -9.45
N ILE A 21 7.97 0.40 -10.47
CA ILE A 21 7.71 0.76 -11.86
C ILE A 21 6.44 -0.01 -12.25
N GLY A 22 5.33 0.71 -12.41
CA GLY A 22 4.02 0.07 -12.57
C GLY A 22 3.93 -0.88 -13.75
N GLU A 23 4.60 -0.55 -14.85
CA GLU A 23 4.61 -1.39 -16.06
C GLU A 23 5.30 -2.74 -15.83
N ASP A 24 6.24 -2.80 -14.90
CA ASP A 24 7.06 -4.00 -14.67
C ASP A 24 6.47 -4.92 -13.59
N ASN A 25 5.93 -4.33 -12.52
CA ASN A 25 5.55 -5.12 -11.33
C ASN A 25 4.10 -4.91 -10.86
N GLY A 26 3.40 -3.96 -11.48
CA GLY A 26 2.08 -3.56 -11.00
C GLY A 26 1.05 -4.66 -11.02
N SER A 27 1.04 -5.49 -12.07
CA SER A 27 0.04 -6.55 -12.20
C SER A 27 0.10 -7.56 -11.07
N GLY A 28 1.31 -7.95 -10.65
CA GLY A 28 1.48 -8.89 -9.54
C GLY A 28 0.95 -8.34 -8.22
N ILE A 29 1.24 -7.08 -7.95
CA ILE A 29 0.78 -6.41 -6.74
C ILE A 29 -0.75 -6.27 -6.74
N LEU A 30 -1.32 -5.88 -7.89
CA LEU A 30 -2.77 -5.75 -8.02
C LEU A 30 -3.49 -7.09 -7.85
N GLU A 31 -2.89 -8.17 -8.33
CA GLU A 31 -3.45 -9.51 -8.17
C GLU A 31 -3.50 -9.90 -6.69
N VAL A 32 -2.44 -9.62 -5.93
CA VAL A 32 -2.41 -9.87 -4.49
C VAL A 32 -3.54 -9.11 -3.79
N ALA A 33 -3.73 -7.85 -4.14
CA ALA A 33 -4.80 -7.03 -3.55
C ALA A 33 -6.17 -7.58 -3.89
N ALA A 34 -6.41 -7.95 -5.15
CA ALA A 34 -7.69 -8.48 -5.59
C ALA A 34 -8.02 -9.79 -4.88
N ASN A 35 -7.05 -10.68 -4.74
CA ASN A 35 -7.24 -11.96 -4.06
C ASN A 35 -7.59 -11.76 -2.58
N ALA A 36 -6.95 -10.81 -1.91
CA ALA A 36 -7.25 -10.49 -0.51
C ALA A 36 -8.69 -10.00 -0.36
N ILE A 37 -9.12 -9.12 -1.25
CA ILE A 37 -10.49 -8.61 -1.22
C ILE A 37 -11.52 -9.74 -1.40
N GLN A 38 -11.23 -10.69 -2.30
CA GLN A 38 -12.09 -11.86 -2.50
C GLN A 38 -12.20 -12.72 -1.24
N GLN A 39 -11.16 -12.75 -0.43
CA GLN A 39 -11.14 -13.48 0.83
C GLN A 39 -11.84 -12.72 1.97
N GLY A 40 -12.37 -11.53 1.70
CA GLY A 40 -13.06 -10.73 2.70
C GLY A 40 -12.18 -9.75 3.45
N ILE A 41 -10.92 -9.60 3.05
CA ILE A 41 -9.99 -8.64 3.66
C ILE A 41 -10.40 -7.23 3.25
N ARG A 42 -10.48 -6.31 4.23
CA ARG A 42 -10.91 -4.93 4.00
C ARG A 42 -9.86 -3.90 4.41
N LEU A 43 -8.69 -4.36 4.88
CA LEU A 43 -7.63 -3.51 5.35
C LEU A 43 -6.33 -3.93 4.67
N ALA A 44 -5.60 -2.96 4.12
CA ALA A 44 -4.28 -3.19 3.55
C ALA A 44 -3.27 -2.22 4.14
N ILE A 45 -2.08 -2.74 4.44
CA ILE A 45 -0.94 -1.95 4.86
C ILE A 45 0.15 -2.18 3.82
N ILE A 46 0.58 -1.14 3.15
CA ILE A 46 1.66 -1.24 2.16
C ILE A 46 2.92 -0.65 2.77
N ASP A 47 3.87 -1.52 3.09
CA ASP A 47 5.15 -1.12 3.67
C ASP A 47 6.05 -0.66 2.53
N ILE A 48 6.29 0.64 2.46
CA ILE A 48 7.10 1.26 1.43
C ILE A 48 8.43 1.80 1.97
N SER A 49 8.82 1.34 3.16
CA SER A 49 10.08 1.77 3.77
C SER A 49 11.30 1.39 2.93
N GLY A 50 11.19 0.31 2.16
CA GLY A 50 12.27 -0.15 1.27
C GLY A 50 12.23 0.43 -0.13
N LEU A 51 11.23 1.26 -0.46
CA LEU A 51 11.16 1.87 -1.79
C LEU A 51 12.09 3.07 -1.88
N ARG A 52 12.84 3.14 -2.98
CA ARG A 52 13.69 4.28 -3.30
C ARG A 52 13.02 5.24 -4.27
N TYR A 53 12.16 4.72 -5.15
CA TYR A 53 11.57 5.48 -6.23
C TYR A 53 10.25 4.86 -6.67
N ILE A 54 9.33 5.71 -7.09
CA ILE A 54 8.05 5.31 -7.67
C ILE A 54 7.83 6.16 -8.90
N ASN A 55 7.56 5.54 -10.06
CA ASN A 55 7.20 6.32 -11.26
C ASN A 55 5.69 6.59 -11.29
N SER A 56 5.22 7.33 -12.30
CA SER A 56 3.81 7.71 -12.38
C SER A 56 2.88 6.50 -12.50
N SER A 57 3.26 5.46 -13.23
CA SER A 57 2.44 4.25 -13.31
C SER A 57 2.47 3.46 -12.00
N GLY A 58 3.58 3.51 -11.25
CA GLY A 58 3.65 2.93 -9.90
C GLY A 58 2.70 3.64 -8.94
N ILE A 59 2.63 4.97 -9.03
CA ILE A 59 1.64 5.74 -8.27
C ILE A 59 0.23 5.28 -8.64
N GLY A 60 -0.02 5.06 -9.92
CA GLY A 60 -1.31 4.55 -10.40
C GLY A 60 -1.67 3.20 -9.79
N VAL A 61 -0.69 2.32 -9.61
CA VAL A 61 -0.90 1.03 -8.93
C VAL A 61 -1.38 1.24 -7.49
N LEU A 62 -0.71 2.13 -6.75
CA LEU A 62 -1.11 2.42 -5.36
C LEU A 62 -2.51 2.99 -5.29
N ILE A 63 -2.85 3.92 -6.19
CA ILE A 63 -4.19 4.51 -6.25
C ILE A 63 -5.24 3.45 -6.59
N THR A 64 -4.93 2.55 -7.51
CA THR A 64 -5.84 1.47 -7.89
C THR A 64 -6.13 0.56 -6.69
N ILE A 65 -5.11 0.22 -5.92
CA ILE A 65 -5.30 -0.60 -4.71
C ILE A 65 -6.21 0.12 -3.72
N LEU A 66 -5.95 1.41 -3.49
CA LEU A 66 -6.77 2.22 -2.59
C LEU A 66 -8.23 2.23 -3.02
N THR A 67 -8.47 2.46 -4.31
CA THR A 67 -9.82 2.51 -4.87
C THR A 67 -10.54 1.18 -4.69
N LYS A 68 -9.86 0.06 -4.96
CA LYS A 68 -10.46 -1.27 -4.82
C LYS A 68 -10.88 -1.55 -3.38
N PHE A 69 -10.03 -1.21 -2.42
CA PHE A 69 -10.36 -1.42 -1.01
C PHE A 69 -11.48 -0.50 -0.55
N ARG A 70 -11.43 0.78 -0.93
CA ARG A 70 -12.48 1.74 -0.54
C ARG A 70 -13.83 1.41 -1.14
N ASN A 71 -13.86 0.89 -2.36
CA ASN A 71 -15.12 0.46 -3.00
C ASN A 71 -15.80 -0.67 -2.25
N LYS A 72 -15.07 -1.40 -1.43
CA LYS A 72 -15.61 -2.49 -0.61
C LYS A 72 -15.75 -2.08 0.87
N GLY A 73 -15.63 -0.79 1.15
CA GLY A 73 -15.73 -0.29 2.53
C GLY A 73 -14.46 -0.44 3.34
N GLY A 74 -13.33 -0.70 2.68
CA GLY A 74 -12.04 -0.87 3.34
C GLY A 74 -11.16 0.35 3.29
N GLU A 75 -9.92 0.17 3.68
CA GLU A 75 -8.94 1.26 3.70
C GLU A 75 -7.54 0.73 3.42
N VAL A 76 -6.65 1.63 2.97
CA VAL A 76 -5.26 1.32 2.67
C VAL A 76 -4.36 2.31 3.39
N TYR A 77 -3.33 1.79 4.05
CA TYR A 77 -2.33 2.59 4.77
C TYR A 77 -0.97 2.42 4.12
N LEU A 78 -0.20 3.51 4.04
CA LEU A 78 1.19 3.47 3.61
C LEU A 78 2.07 3.52 4.85
N LEU A 79 2.98 2.56 4.96
CA LEU A 79 3.81 2.39 6.16
C LEU A 79 5.24 2.85 5.89
N LYS A 80 5.71 3.78 6.72
CA LYS A 80 7.11 4.23 6.78
C LYS A 80 7.71 4.61 5.42
N PRO A 81 7.15 5.58 4.68
CA PRO A 81 7.78 6.00 3.44
C PRO A 81 9.19 6.54 3.73
N SER A 82 10.15 6.19 2.86
CA SER A 82 11.49 6.76 2.94
C SER A 82 11.42 8.27 2.71
N GLU A 83 12.48 9.00 3.06
CA GLU A 83 12.50 10.45 2.92
C GLU A 83 12.21 10.89 1.47
N SER A 84 12.84 10.23 0.49
CA SER A 84 12.64 10.56 -0.92
C SER A 84 11.22 10.26 -1.39
N VAL A 85 10.64 9.16 -0.94
CA VAL A 85 9.26 8.80 -1.29
C VAL A 85 8.27 9.72 -0.57
N GLN A 86 8.56 10.11 0.67
CA GLN A 86 7.72 11.05 1.41
C GLN A 86 7.62 12.39 0.66
N LYS A 87 8.74 12.90 0.14
CA LYS A 87 8.74 14.13 -0.66
C LYS A 87 7.87 13.98 -1.91
N LEU A 88 7.96 12.83 -2.55
CA LEU A 88 7.15 12.54 -3.74
C LEU A 88 5.66 12.51 -3.39
N LEU A 89 5.30 11.92 -2.26
CA LEU A 89 3.91 11.87 -1.81
C LEU A 89 3.36 13.27 -1.56
N VAL A 90 4.17 14.16 -1.01
CA VAL A 90 3.77 15.56 -0.78
C VAL A 90 3.58 16.31 -2.10
N ILE A 91 4.55 16.18 -3.02
CA ILE A 91 4.50 16.87 -4.32
C ILE A 91 3.29 16.43 -5.14
N THR A 92 2.96 15.14 -5.10
CA THR A 92 1.81 14.60 -5.84
C THR A 92 0.50 14.69 -5.05
N LYS A 93 0.55 15.20 -3.82
CA LYS A 93 -0.59 15.32 -2.91
C LYS A 93 -1.21 13.98 -2.51
N LEU A 94 -0.47 12.88 -2.69
CA LEU A 94 -0.94 11.56 -2.28
C LEU A 94 -1.04 11.43 -0.77
N ASN A 95 -0.28 12.24 -0.02
CA ASN A 95 -0.36 12.26 1.42
C ASN A 95 -1.72 12.77 1.94
N SER A 96 -2.55 13.36 1.07
CA SER A 96 -3.90 13.79 1.44
C SER A 96 -4.95 12.70 1.23
N ILE A 97 -4.66 11.69 0.39
CA ILE A 97 -5.63 10.63 0.09
C ILE A 97 -5.27 9.31 0.75
N PHE A 98 -4.00 9.07 1.07
CA PHE A 98 -3.56 7.89 1.80
C PHE A 98 -3.33 8.22 3.27
N GLN A 99 -3.65 7.27 4.13
CA GLN A 99 -3.26 7.33 5.54
C GLN A 99 -1.80 6.87 5.63
N ILE A 100 -0.93 7.71 6.18
CA ILE A 100 0.49 7.38 6.33
C ILE A 100 0.76 7.10 7.80
N VAL A 101 1.35 5.94 8.10
CA VAL A 101 1.62 5.49 9.46
C VAL A 101 3.07 5.10 9.62
N GLN A 102 3.55 5.07 10.85
CA GLN A 102 4.94 4.75 11.17
C GLN A 102 5.13 3.33 11.70
N SER A 103 4.05 2.65 12.05
CA SER A 103 4.12 1.26 12.48
C SER A 103 2.83 0.53 12.14
N GLU A 104 2.92 -0.79 11.96
CA GLU A 104 1.75 -1.64 11.74
C GLU A 104 0.80 -1.58 12.94
N ASP A 105 1.34 -1.43 14.14
CA ASP A 105 0.54 -1.38 15.36
C ASP A 105 -0.42 -0.21 15.39
N GLU A 106 -0.06 0.92 14.79
CA GLU A 106 -0.96 2.07 14.68
C GLU A 106 -2.26 1.72 13.96
N VAL A 107 -2.17 0.85 12.96
CA VAL A 107 -3.32 0.43 12.16
C VAL A 107 -4.06 -0.71 12.84
N LEU A 108 -3.34 -1.75 13.23
CA LEU A 108 -3.93 -2.98 13.78
C LEU A 108 -4.59 -2.73 15.13
N LYS A 109 -4.07 -1.80 15.91
CA LYS A 109 -4.65 -1.41 17.19
C LYS A 109 -6.04 -0.80 17.02
N ASP A 110 -6.24 0.00 15.98
CA ASP A 110 -7.54 0.62 15.71
C ASP A 110 -8.56 -0.40 15.23
N VAL A 111 -8.12 -1.40 14.46
CA VAL A 111 -8.99 -2.44 13.92
C VAL A 111 -9.48 -3.39 15.00
N ASN A 112 -8.67 -3.62 16.03
CA ASN A 112 -8.97 -4.58 17.09
C ASN A 112 -9.71 -3.97 18.29
N LYS A 113 -10.18 -2.75 18.16
CA LYS A 113 -10.97 -2.12 19.22
C LYS A 113 -12.42 -2.56 19.19
#